data_5824ceb74d5efc76c14587bc2b65c304
#
_entry.id   5824ceb74d5efc76c14587bc2b65c304
#
_cell.length_a   1.000
_cell.length_b   1.000
_cell.length_c   1.000
_cell.angle_alpha   90.00
_cell.angle_beta   90.00
_cell.angle_gamma   90.00
#
_symmetry.space_group_name_H-M   'P 1'
#
loop_
_entity.id
_entity.type
_entity.pdbx_description
1 polymer ?
#
loop_
_entity_poly.entity_id
_entity_poly.type
_entity_poly.pdbx_seq_one_letter_code
_entity_poly.pdbx_strand_id
1 'polypeptide(L)'
;MFPYKPLYVFIFFVLLCANITAQAKSIALSFDDGLNPAFNAQAEQINAQILKHLHDQQIKTIVFPSLIKIGDYQGKQLIQAWGQSGHLIGNHSALHQNLNKENVTLKDYLHSIEQADTVLKTLPNYTRIYRYPFLKEGNSTKKRDAVYLWLAQHKYRIGGVSIDASDWFYNQKYLDYAKQQDQDKLAPLKQAYIAHLLHRADYYDQLAQLTINRSPQHVLLLHVNAINAAFLKDLLTAFQQHGWTFISAADALQDPLYSQRSQNIPAGESVIWSIAKTKGFDNLRYPAEDAPYEIDNLKQHGLQ
;
A
#
# COMPACT_ATOMS: atom_id res chain seq x y z
N MET A 1 73.64 27.62 -33.70
CA MET A 1 72.25 27.48 -34.27
C MET A 1 71.76 26.11 -33.84
N PHE A 2 71.00 26.00 -32.73
CA PHE A 2 70.48 24.75 -32.20
C PHE A 2 68.97 24.64 -32.58
N PRO A 3 68.48 23.52 -33.08
CA PRO A 3 67.10 23.38 -33.47
C PRO A 3 66.24 23.07 -32.22
N TYR A 4 65.18 23.91 -32.05
CA TYR A 4 64.10 23.68 -31.07
C TYR A 4 63.24 22.50 -31.53
N LYS A 5 63.06 21.46 -30.63
CA LYS A 5 62.09 20.40 -30.81
C LYS A 5 60.79 20.78 -30.04
N PRO A 6 59.64 20.75 -30.66
CA PRO A 6 58.41 21.01 -29.95
C PRO A 6 58.00 19.78 -29.10
N LEU A 7 57.70 20.03 -27.83
CA LEU A 7 57.19 19.07 -26.89
C LEU A 7 55.67 19.00 -27.06
N TYR A 8 55.15 17.92 -27.62
CA TYR A 8 53.72 17.65 -27.69
C TYR A 8 53.25 17.07 -26.34
N VAL A 9 52.49 17.88 -25.58
CA VAL A 9 51.78 17.44 -24.37
C VAL A 9 50.48 16.83 -24.80
N PHE A 10 50.34 15.49 -24.72
CA PHE A 10 49.09 14.77 -24.89
C PHE A 10 48.32 14.87 -23.59
N ILE A 11 47.25 15.70 -23.56
CA ILE A 11 46.27 15.76 -22.46
C ILE A 11 45.30 14.59 -22.66
N PHE A 12 45.45 13.54 -21.85
CA PHE A 12 44.50 12.43 -21.78
C PHE A 12 43.28 12.90 -20.99
N PHE A 13 42.17 13.19 -21.68
CA PHE A 13 40.87 13.43 -21.03
C PHE A 13 40.32 12.06 -20.61
N VAL A 14 40.40 11.72 -19.32
CA VAL A 14 39.72 10.56 -18.74
C VAL A 14 38.24 10.99 -18.53
N LEU A 15 37.36 10.58 -19.43
CA LEU A 15 35.95 10.66 -19.23
C LEU A 15 35.57 9.69 -18.09
N LEU A 16 35.43 10.20 -16.86
CA LEU A 16 34.73 9.49 -15.80
C LEU A 16 33.25 9.37 -16.18
N CYS A 17 32.85 8.27 -16.82
CA CYS A 17 31.45 7.89 -16.92
C CYS A 17 30.98 7.53 -15.49
N ALA A 18 30.39 8.49 -14.80
CA ALA A 18 29.61 8.19 -13.61
C ALA A 18 28.46 7.29 -14.05
N ASN A 19 28.59 5.99 -13.79
CA ASN A 19 27.46 5.08 -13.88
C ASN A 19 26.45 5.53 -12.81
N ILE A 20 25.49 6.38 -13.21
CA ILE A 20 24.29 6.64 -12.42
C ILE A 20 23.51 5.32 -12.50
N THR A 21 23.78 4.40 -11.58
CA THR A 21 22.91 3.26 -11.36
C THR A 21 21.58 3.83 -10.90
N ALA A 22 20.61 3.92 -11.82
CA ALA A 22 19.24 4.19 -11.45
C ALA A 22 18.87 3.14 -10.39
N GLN A 23 18.61 3.59 -9.16
CA GLN A 23 18.21 2.69 -8.09
C GLN A 23 16.92 2.02 -8.51
N ALA A 24 16.95 0.68 -8.65
CA ALA A 24 15.78 -0.08 -9.08
C ALA A 24 14.63 0.18 -8.11
N LYS A 25 13.48 0.62 -8.64
CA LYS A 25 12.28 0.85 -7.84
C LYS A 25 11.77 -0.49 -7.34
N SER A 26 11.64 -0.64 -6.03
CA SER A 26 11.13 -1.86 -5.40
C SER A 26 9.81 -1.61 -4.70
N ILE A 27 8.90 -2.59 -4.79
CA ILE A 27 7.54 -2.49 -4.29
C ILE A 27 7.09 -3.83 -3.69
N ALA A 28 6.50 -3.75 -2.52
CA ALA A 28 5.75 -4.85 -1.92
C ALA A 28 4.26 -4.54 -1.93
N LEU A 29 3.45 -5.58 -2.03
CA LEU A 29 2.00 -5.46 -1.90
C LEU A 29 1.58 -5.62 -0.45
N SER A 30 0.51 -4.93 -0.05
CA SER A 30 -0.23 -5.19 1.18
C SER A 30 -1.73 -5.12 0.92
N PHE A 31 -2.50 -5.97 1.59
CA PHE A 31 -3.95 -6.05 1.41
C PHE A 31 -4.66 -5.82 2.74
N ASP A 32 -5.64 -4.93 2.75
CA ASP A 32 -6.42 -4.61 3.93
C ASP A 32 -7.80 -5.30 3.89
N ASP A 33 -8.49 -5.35 5.02
CA ASP A 33 -9.87 -5.74 5.28
C ASP A 33 -10.14 -7.25 5.37
N GLY A 34 -10.03 -7.99 4.28
CA GLY A 34 -10.58 -9.33 4.12
C GLY A 34 -12.06 -9.31 3.67
N LEU A 35 -12.69 -10.48 3.65
CA LEU A 35 -14.07 -10.65 3.16
C LEU A 35 -14.90 -11.49 4.11
N ASN A 36 -16.19 -11.13 4.25
CA ASN A 36 -17.18 -11.90 4.99
C ASN A 36 -18.07 -12.72 4.05
N PRO A 37 -17.95 -14.05 4.01
CA PRO A 37 -18.77 -14.91 3.17
C PRO A 37 -20.28 -14.80 3.43
N ALA A 38 -20.68 -14.42 4.64
CA ALA A 38 -22.11 -14.23 4.95
C ALA A 38 -22.76 -13.05 4.19
N PHE A 39 -21.94 -12.06 3.77
CA PHE A 39 -22.42 -10.87 3.04
C PHE A 39 -21.89 -10.78 1.61
N ASN A 40 -20.95 -11.64 1.24
CA ASN A 40 -20.37 -11.68 -0.10
C ASN A 40 -20.28 -13.13 -0.59
N ALA A 41 -21.23 -13.54 -1.42
CA ALA A 41 -21.28 -14.90 -1.97
C ALA A 41 -20.06 -15.26 -2.85
N GLN A 42 -19.28 -14.26 -3.32
CA GLN A 42 -18.07 -14.46 -4.12
C GLN A 42 -16.79 -14.40 -3.25
N ALA A 43 -16.90 -14.28 -1.92
CA ALA A 43 -15.74 -14.08 -1.03
C ALA A 43 -14.66 -15.14 -1.20
N GLU A 44 -15.06 -16.43 -1.28
CA GLU A 44 -14.12 -17.54 -1.48
C GLU A 44 -13.42 -17.46 -2.84
N GLN A 45 -14.17 -17.19 -3.89
CA GLN A 45 -13.63 -17.07 -5.25
C GLN A 45 -12.66 -15.88 -5.36
N ILE A 46 -13.02 -14.72 -4.83
CA ILE A 46 -12.18 -13.52 -4.81
C ILE A 46 -10.87 -13.81 -4.07
N ASN A 47 -10.98 -14.38 -2.86
CA ASN A 47 -9.82 -14.71 -2.04
C ASN A 47 -8.88 -15.71 -2.74
N ALA A 48 -9.44 -16.80 -3.28
CA ALA A 48 -8.68 -17.83 -4.01
C ALA A 48 -7.99 -17.27 -5.26
N GLN A 49 -8.66 -16.38 -6.00
CA GLN A 49 -8.12 -15.80 -7.22
C GLN A 49 -6.94 -14.85 -6.92
N ILE A 50 -7.04 -14.02 -5.89
CA ILE A 50 -5.93 -13.16 -5.45
C ILE A 50 -4.73 -14.01 -5.03
N LEU A 51 -4.95 -15.03 -4.19
CA LEU A 51 -3.89 -15.95 -3.75
C LEU A 51 -3.24 -16.69 -4.92
N LYS A 52 -4.04 -17.09 -5.92
CA LYS A 52 -3.52 -17.69 -7.14
C LYS A 52 -2.61 -16.74 -7.92
N HIS A 53 -3.00 -15.48 -8.11
CA HIS A 53 -2.16 -14.50 -8.80
C HIS A 53 -0.83 -14.27 -8.08
N LEU A 54 -0.86 -14.17 -6.74
CA LEU A 54 0.34 -14.01 -5.92
C LEU A 54 1.26 -15.25 -6.01
N HIS A 55 0.67 -16.45 -5.98
CA HIS A 55 1.41 -17.69 -6.14
C HIS A 55 2.08 -17.80 -7.52
N ASP A 56 1.34 -17.54 -8.59
CA ASP A 56 1.83 -17.63 -9.98
C ASP A 56 3.00 -16.67 -10.24
N GLN A 57 3.04 -15.53 -9.55
CA GLN A 57 4.10 -14.53 -9.62
C GLN A 57 5.16 -14.65 -8.52
N GLN A 58 5.06 -15.68 -7.66
CA GLN A 58 5.95 -15.93 -6.53
C GLN A 58 6.10 -14.74 -5.56
N ILE A 59 5.05 -13.91 -5.44
CA ILE A 59 5.04 -12.73 -4.58
C ILE A 59 4.60 -13.13 -3.17
N LYS A 60 5.36 -12.71 -2.15
CA LYS A 60 5.00 -12.81 -0.73
C LYS A 60 4.58 -11.45 -0.21
N THR A 61 3.40 -11.39 0.38
CA THR A 61 2.76 -10.15 0.83
C THR A 61 2.32 -10.24 2.29
N ILE A 62 1.62 -9.22 2.75
CA ILE A 62 0.95 -9.17 4.05
C ILE A 62 -0.53 -8.83 3.85
N VAL A 63 -1.42 -9.51 4.58
CA VAL A 63 -2.83 -9.15 4.71
C VAL A 63 -3.09 -8.60 6.12
N PHE A 64 -3.90 -7.55 6.22
CA PHE A 64 -4.33 -6.92 7.45
C PHE A 64 -5.85 -7.09 7.62
N PRO A 65 -6.31 -8.21 8.17
CA PRO A 65 -7.74 -8.43 8.35
C PRO A 65 -8.31 -7.62 9.51
N SER A 66 -9.53 -7.09 9.31
CA SER A 66 -10.36 -6.56 10.38
C SER A 66 -11.49 -7.53 10.71
N LEU A 67 -11.78 -7.77 12.00
CA LEU A 67 -12.78 -8.80 12.38
C LEU A 67 -14.17 -8.47 11.84
N ILE A 68 -14.58 -7.21 11.87
CA ILE A 68 -15.89 -6.79 11.33
C ILE A 68 -16.00 -7.04 9.82
N LYS A 69 -14.86 -7.00 9.11
CA LYS A 69 -14.82 -7.20 7.65
C LYS A 69 -14.79 -8.67 7.26
N ILE A 70 -14.11 -9.50 8.05
CA ILE A 70 -14.07 -10.95 7.79
C ILE A 70 -15.27 -11.69 8.39
N GLY A 71 -15.94 -11.10 9.41
CA GLY A 71 -17.08 -11.70 10.08
C GLY A 71 -16.68 -12.88 10.97
N ASP A 72 -17.27 -14.03 10.69
CA ASP A 72 -17.21 -15.22 11.54
C ASP A 72 -16.09 -16.21 11.16
N TYR A 73 -16.34 -17.47 11.50
CA TYR A 73 -15.42 -18.59 11.26
C TYR A 73 -15.04 -18.75 9.78
N GLN A 74 -15.99 -18.57 8.84
CA GLN A 74 -15.73 -18.76 7.41
C GLN A 74 -14.76 -17.70 6.88
N GLY A 75 -14.97 -16.42 7.25
CA GLY A 75 -14.02 -15.37 6.88
C GLY A 75 -12.65 -15.54 7.52
N LYS A 76 -12.60 -16.05 8.77
CA LYS A 76 -11.32 -16.42 9.39
C LYS A 76 -10.59 -17.52 8.61
N GLN A 77 -11.30 -18.50 8.05
CA GLN A 77 -10.70 -19.52 7.18
C GLN A 77 -10.11 -18.93 5.91
N LEU A 78 -10.77 -17.94 5.31
CA LEU A 78 -10.21 -17.23 4.16
C LEU A 78 -8.87 -16.57 4.51
N ILE A 79 -8.75 -15.93 5.67
CA ILE A 79 -7.49 -15.33 6.13
C ILE A 79 -6.46 -16.42 6.49
N GLN A 80 -6.88 -17.54 7.05
CA GLN A 80 -5.97 -18.66 7.32
C GLN A 80 -5.27 -19.15 6.05
N ALA A 81 -5.97 -19.16 4.91
CA ALA A 81 -5.39 -19.54 3.61
C ALA A 81 -4.22 -18.65 3.19
N TRP A 82 -4.22 -17.35 3.53
CA TRP A 82 -3.08 -16.45 3.30
C TRP A 82 -1.84 -16.93 4.06
N GLY A 83 -1.99 -17.18 5.37
CA GLY A 83 -0.89 -17.68 6.17
C GLY A 83 -0.35 -19.04 5.71
N GLN A 84 -1.24 -19.96 5.35
CA GLN A 84 -0.88 -21.28 4.78
C GLN A 84 -0.14 -21.14 3.43
N SER A 85 -0.45 -20.12 2.66
CA SER A 85 0.25 -19.78 1.41
C SER A 85 1.58 -19.03 1.65
N GLY A 86 1.98 -18.84 2.91
CA GLY A 86 3.25 -18.22 3.29
C GLY A 86 3.24 -16.69 3.24
N HIS A 87 2.06 -16.05 3.20
CA HIS A 87 1.92 -14.61 3.40
C HIS A 87 1.88 -14.28 4.89
N LEU A 88 2.27 -13.04 5.23
CA LEU A 88 2.12 -12.54 6.60
C LEU A 88 0.67 -12.15 6.87
N ILE A 89 0.25 -12.30 8.12
CA ILE A 89 -1.03 -11.81 8.64
C ILE A 89 -0.72 -10.76 9.71
N GLY A 90 -1.14 -9.52 9.48
CA GLY A 90 -1.08 -8.43 10.44
C GLY A 90 -2.40 -8.24 11.17
N ASN A 91 -2.58 -7.07 11.81
CA ASN A 91 -3.77 -6.70 12.58
C ASN A 91 -4.34 -5.37 12.07
N HIS A 92 -5.64 -5.34 11.72
CA HIS A 92 -6.36 -4.16 11.27
C HIS A 92 -7.52 -3.79 12.20
N SER A 93 -7.39 -4.14 13.48
CA SER A 93 -8.39 -4.01 14.55
C SER A 93 -9.65 -4.89 14.35
N ALA A 94 -10.47 -4.99 15.39
CA ALA A 94 -11.73 -5.73 15.30
C ALA A 94 -12.82 -4.90 14.61
N LEU A 95 -12.92 -3.60 14.91
CA LEU A 95 -14.06 -2.76 14.54
C LEU A 95 -13.79 -1.82 13.37
N HIS A 96 -12.57 -1.82 12.79
CA HIS A 96 -12.21 -0.95 11.65
C HIS A 96 -12.56 0.52 11.89
N GLN A 97 -12.24 1.07 13.06
CA GLN A 97 -12.61 2.43 13.45
C GLN A 97 -11.62 3.46 12.92
N ASN A 98 -12.14 4.59 12.43
CA ASN A 98 -11.32 5.75 12.07
C ASN A 98 -10.93 6.53 13.34
N LEU A 99 -9.65 6.48 13.74
CA LEU A 99 -9.17 7.14 14.97
C LEU A 99 -9.26 8.68 14.92
N ASN A 100 -9.38 9.27 13.73
CA ASN A 100 -9.56 10.72 13.58
C ASN A 100 -10.98 11.19 13.90
N LYS A 101 -11.97 10.28 14.04
CA LYS A 101 -13.31 10.64 14.46
C LYS A 101 -13.37 10.97 15.95
N GLU A 102 -14.12 12.02 16.31
CA GLU A 102 -14.23 12.50 17.71
C GLU A 102 -14.87 11.45 18.63
N ASN A 103 -15.88 10.76 18.11
CA ASN A 103 -16.63 9.73 18.85
C ASN A 103 -15.87 8.40 19.03
N VAL A 104 -14.68 8.24 18.45
CA VAL A 104 -13.84 7.07 18.68
C VAL A 104 -12.94 7.34 19.88
N THR A 105 -13.21 6.67 21.01
CA THR A 105 -12.40 6.82 22.22
C THR A 105 -11.12 6.01 22.15
N LEU A 106 -10.08 6.42 22.87
CA LEU A 106 -8.84 5.64 22.99
C LEU A 106 -9.09 4.25 23.57
N LYS A 107 -9.94 4.16 24.60
CA LYS A 107 -10.26 2.89 25.26
C LYS A 107 -10.85 1.88 24.26
N ASP A 108 -11.87 2.29 23.51
CA ASP A 108 -12.55 1.42 22.55
C ASP A 108 -11.63 1.04 21.40
N TYR A 109 -10.81 1.98 20.94
CA TYR A 109 -9.86 1.73 19.86
C TYR A 109 -8.78 0.71 20.26
N LEU A 110 -8.16 0.87 21.42
CA LEU A 110 -7.16 -0.06 21.93
C LEU A 110 -7.75 -1.44 22.20
N HIS A 111 -8.96 -1.50 22.79
CA HIS A 111 -9.67 -2.75 22.99
C HIS A 111 -9.98 -3.46 21.66
N SER A 112 -10.31 -2.72 20.61
CA SER A 112 -10.52 -3.27 19.27
C SER A 112 -9.24 -3.91 18.70
N ILE A 113 -8.05 -3.38 18.99
CA ILE A 113 -6.77 -3.99 18.60
C ILE A 113 -6.54 -5.30 19.35
N GLU A 114 -6.80 -5.32 20.67
CA GLU A 114 -6.64 -6.50 21.51
C GLU A 114 -7.59 -7.65 21.13
N GLN A 115 -8.84 -7.31 20.83
CA GLN A 115 -9.82 -8.27 20.33
C GLN A 115 -9.34 -8.95 19.04
N ALA A 116 -8.84 -8.18 18.11
CA ALA A 116 -8.28 -8.71 16.87
C ALA A 116 -7.04 -9.60 17.13
N ASP A 117 -6.11 -9.16 17.99
CA ASP A 117 -4.92 -9.95 18.35
C ASP A 117 -5.32 -11.34 18.90
N THR A 118 -6.35 -11.38 19.76
CA THR A 118 -6.81 -12.62 20.37
C THR A 118 -7.25 -13.66 19.34
N VAL A 119 -7.88 -13.23 18.26
CA VAL A 119 -8.34 -14.09 17.15
C VAL A 119 -7.21 -14.40 16.18
N LEU A 120 -6.48 -13.38 15.74
CA LEU A 120 -5.53 -13.48 14.64
C LEU A 120 -4.24 -14.19 15.03
N LYS A 121 -3.79 -14.10 16.27
CA LYS A 121 -2.58 -14.80 16.76
C LYS A 121 -2.65 -16.32 16.69
N THR A 122 -3.85 -16.88 16.48
CA THR A 122 -4.05 -18.34 16.29
C THR A 122 -3.81 -18.79 14.85
N LEU A 123 -3.62 -17.84 13.91
CA LEU A 123 -3.45 -18.11 12.49
C LEU A 123 -1.96 -18.31 12.14
N PRO A 124 -1.66 -19.14 11.13
CA PRO A 124 -0.27 -19.32 10.68
C PRO A 124 0.28 -18.00 10.13
N ASN A 125 1.58 -17.76 10.36
CA ASN A 125 2.30 -16.55 9.91
C ASN A 125 1.73 -15.23 10.44
N TYR A 126 0.95 -15.27 11.54
CA TYR A 126 0.57 -14.04 12.21
C TYR A 126 1.80 -13.32 12.73
N THR A 127 1.81 -12.00 12.56
CA THR A 127 2.88 -11.13 13.03
C THR A 127 2.30 -9.87 13.66
N ARG A 128 2.96 -9.35 14.70
CA ARG A 128 2.54 -8.11 15.38
C ARG A 128 2.92 -6.88 14.55
N ILE A 129 2.30 -6.77 13.40
CA ILE A 129 2.32 -5.56 12.56
C ILE A 129 0.90 -5.04 12.51
N TYR A 130 0.72 -3.77 12.89
CA TYR A 130 -0.58 -3.11 12.97
C TYR A 130 -0.74 -2.11 11.82
N ARG A 131 -1.85 -2.17 11.10
CA ARG A 131 -2.27 -1.19 10.13
C ARG A 131 -3.44 -0.39 10.69
N TYR A 132 -3.30 0.92 10.73
CA TYR A 132 -4.39 1.80 11.14
C TYR A 132 -5.50 1.80 10.09
N PRO A 133 -6.78 1.55 10.47
CA PRO A 133 -7.90 1.71 9.54
C PRO A 133 -7.94 3.10 8.93
N PHE A 134 -8.21 3.16 7.62
CA PHE A 134 -8.18 4.39 6.81
C PHE A 134 -6.84 5.14 6.83
N LEU A 135 -5.76 4.53 7.27
CA LEU A 135 -4.47 5.16 7.56
C LEU A 135 -4.57 6.33 8.56
N LYS A 136 -5.60 6.39 9.41
CA LYS A 136 -5.83 7.51 10.34
C LYS A 136 -5.27 7.20 11.73
N GLU A 137 -4.25 7.97 12.13
CA GLU A 137 -3.44 7.75 13.34
C GLU A 137 -3.83 8.64 14.52
N GLY A 138 -4.84 9.50 14.37
CA GLY A 138 -5.41 10.33 15.43
C GLY A 138 -5.57 11.81 15.06
N ASN A 139 -6.71 12.40 15.48
CA ASN A 139 -7.03 13.81 15.27
C ASN A 139 -6.42 14.76 16.31
N SER A 140 -5.62 14.24 17.23
CA SER A 140 -4.91 15.00 18.25
C SER A 140 -3.61 14.30 18.64
N THR A 141 -2.64 15.06 19.17
CA THR A 141 -1.39 14.52 19.71
C THR A 141 -1.66 13.47 20.78
N LYS A 142 -2.67 13.70 21.63
CA LYS A 142 -3.07 12.75 22.68
C LYS A 142 -3.47 11.40 22.13
N LYS A 143 -4.32 11.35 21.09
CA LYS A 143 -4.74 10.07 20.47
C LYS A 143 -3.58 9.39 19.75
N ARG A 144 -2.85 10.14 18.92
CA ARG A 144 -1.70 9.64 18.18
C ARG A 144 -0.67 9.00 19.11
N ASP A 145 -0.21 9.76 20.08
CA ASP A 145 0.91 9.34 20.93
C ASP A 145 0.52 8.21 21.89
N ALA A 146 -0.73 8.21 22.38
CA ALA A 146 -1.22 7.15 23.26
C ALA A 146 -1.32 5.80 22.53
N VAL A 147 -1.87 5.76 21.31
CA VAL A 147 -1.94 4.52 20.53
C VAL A 147 -0.54 4.07 20.11
N TYR A 148 0.32 4.99 19.70
CA TYR A 148 1.70 4.68 19.35
C TYR A 148 2.47 4.03 20.51
N LEU A 149 2.37 4.63 21.71
CA LEU A 149 3.01 4.10 22.91
C LEU A 149 2.48 2.71 23.28
N TRP A 150 1.15 2.54 23.19
CA TRP A 150 0.52 1.25 23.45
C TRP A 150 1.00 0.16 22.47
N LEU A 151 1.05 0.46 21.17
CA LEU A 151 1.57 -0.46 20.16
C LEU A 151 3.01 -0.88 20.47
N ALA A 152 3.88 0.07 20.82
CA ALA A 152 5.27 -0.19 21.18
C ALA A 152 5.39 -1.10 22.42
N GLN A 153 4.60 -0.82 23.46
CA GLN A 153 4.55 -1.63 24.71
C GLN A 153 4.09 -3.06 24.44
N HIS A 154 3.19 -3.25 23.47
CA HIS A 154 2.67 -4.57 23.07
C HIS A 154 3.48 -5.21 21.93
N LYS A 155 4.68 -4.65 21.63
CA LYS A 155 5.63 -5.16 20.62
C LYS A 155 5.04 -5.21 19.21
N TYR A 156 4.13 -4.30 18.91
CA TYR A 156 3.67 -4.06 17.55
C TYR A 156 4.60 -3.13 16.79
N ARG A 157 4.82 -3.46 15.52
CA ARG A 157 5.34 -2.53 14.52
C ARG A 157 4.17 -1.93 13.75
N ILE A 158 4.34 -0.74 13.21
CA ILE A 158 3.34 -0.13 12.32
C ILE A 158 3.56 -0.65 10.91
N GLY A 159 2.50 -1.17 10.29
CA GLY A 159 2.44 -1.54 8.89
C GLY A 159 2.18 -0.29 8.03
N GLY A 160 3.18 0.58 7.92
CA GLY A 160 3.05 1.82 7.15
C GLY A 160 2.81 1.59 5.66
N VAL A 161 2.23 2.59 5.00
CA VAL A 161 2.01 2.64 3.54
C VAL A 161 2.87 3.75 2.96
N SER A 162 3.54 3.50 1.86
CA SER A 162 4.25 4.53 1.11
C SER A 162 3.51 4.95 -0.17
N ILE A 163 2.78 4.01 -0.77
CA ILE A 163 1.94 4.27 -1.95
C ILE A 163 0.49 3.99 -1.56
N ASP A 164 -0.23 5.07 -1.29
CA ASP A 164 -1.66 5.04 -1.06
C ASP A 164 -2.39 5.13 -2.40
N ALA A 165 -3.33 4.21 -2.63
CA ALA A 165 -4.06 4.06 -3.87
C ALA A 165 -5.54 3.80 -3.59
N SER A 166 -6.37 4.05 -4.60
CA SER A 166 -7.83 4.04 -4.46
C SER A 166 -8.45 2.81 -5.11
N ASP A 167 -7.88 1.63 -4.92
CA ASP A 167 -8.42 0.39 -5.52
C ASP A 167 -9.88 0.14 -5.12
N TRP A 168 -10.29 0.55 -3.91
CA TRP A 168 -11.66 0.50 -3.42
C TRP A 168 -12.63 1.33 -4.27
N PHE A 169 -12.21 2.49 -4.80
CA PHE A 169 -13.03 3.33 -5.67
C PHE A 169 -13.28 2.62 -7.02
N TYR A 170 -12.23 2.07 -7.62
CA TYR A 170 -12.33 1.30 -8.87
C TYR A 170 -13.08 -0.02 -8.65
N ASN A 171 -12.97 -0.64 -7.47
CA ASN A 171 -13.74 -1.81 -7.12
C ASN A 171 -15.24 -1.52 -7.08
N GLN A 172 -15.66 -0.36 -6.55
CA GLN A 172 -17.07 0.03 -6.59
C GLN A 172 -17.58 0.14 -8.02
N LYS A 173 -16.81 0.78 -8.91
CA LYS A 173 -17.16 0.86 -10.35
C LYS A 173 -17.20 -0.52 -11.03
N TYR A 174 -16.25 -1.40 -10.68
CA TYR A 174 -16.25 -2.77 -11.18
C TYR A 174 -17.54 -3.52 -10.79
N LEU A 175 -17.95 -3.42 -9.54
CA LEU A 175 -19.16 -4.05 -9.04
C LEU A 175 -20.43 -3.46 -9.70
N ASP A 176 -20.46 -2.13 -9.91
CA ASP A 176 -21.58 -1.46 -10.57
C ASP A 176 -21.74 -1.94 -12.02
N TYR A 177 -20.64 -2.03 -12.79
CA TYR A 177 -20.67 -2.52 -14.17
C TYR A 177 -21.00 -4.01 -14.25
N ALA A 178 -20.43 -4.82 -13.35
CA ALA A 178 -20.75 -6.25 -13.28
C ALA A 178 -22.24 -6.49 -12.97
N LYS A 179 -22.83 -5.72 -12.05
CA LYS A 179 -24.27 -5.79 -11.73
C LYS A 179 -25.15 -5.38 -12.91
N GLN A 180 -24.72 -4.40 -13.69
CA GLN A 180 -25.42 -3.92 -14.88
C GLN A 180 -25.19 -4.84 -16.09
N GLN A 181 -24.34 -5.86 -15.98
CA GLN A 181 -23.89 -6.74 -17.07
C GLN A 181 -23.21 -5.98 -18.23
N ASP A 182 -22.63 -4.81 -17.93
CA ASP A 182 -21.97 -3.94 -18.91
C ASP A 182 -20.52 -4.38 -19.12
N GLN A 183 -20.35 -5.45 -19.88
CA GLN A 183 -19.05 -6.07 -20.16
C GLN A 183 -18.12 -5.13 -20.96
N ASP A 184 -18.68 -4.25 -21.78
CA ASP A 184 -17.91 -3.32 -22.63
C ASP A 184 -17.12 -2.31 -21.81
N LYS A 185 -17.56 -2.01 -20.57
CA LYS A 185 -16.86 -1.10 -19.66
C LYS A 185 -15.74 -1.76 -18.86
N LEU A 186 -15.69 -3.08 -18.79
CA LEU A 186 -14.67 -3.75 -17.96
C LEU A 186 -13.25 -3.59 -18.50
N ALA A 187 -13.06 -3.63 -19.82
CA ALA A 187 -11.73 -3.43 -20.41
C ALA A 187 -11.21 -1.98 -20.24
N PRO A 188 -12.00 -0.92 -20.53
CA PRO A 188 -11.62 0.46 -20.18
C PRO A 188 -11.38 0.65 -18.68
N LEU A 189 -12.19 0.06 -17.79
CA LEU A 189 -12.00 0.14 -16.36
C LEU A 189 -10.68 -0.49 -15.91
N LYS A 190 -10.30 -1.66 -16.48
CA LYS A 190 -9.01 -2.28 -16.21
C LYS A 190 -7.86 -1.35 -16.58
N GLN A 191 -7.94 -0.70 -17.75
CA GLN A 191 -6.92 0.26 -18.20
C GLN A 191 -6.84 1.47 -17.26
N ALA A 192 -7.98 2.05 -16.89
CA ALA A 192 -8.06 3.17 -15.98
C ALA A 192 -7.47 2.81 -14.60
N TYR A 193 -7.82 1.65 -14.07
CA TYR A 193 -7.33 1.14 -12.79
C TYR A 193 -5.81 0.98 -12.79
N ILE A 194 -5.24 0.29 -13.78
CA ILE A 194 -3.80 0.07 -13.89
C ILE A 194 -3.06 1.39 -14.07
N ALA A 195 -3.53 2.27 -14.97
CA ALA A 195 -2.92 3.57 -15.20
C ALA A 195 -2.91 4.43 -13.92
N HIS A 196 -4.02 4.41 -13.15
CA HIS A 196 -4.10 5.14 -11.89
C HIS A 196 -3.09 4.64 -10.87
N LEU A 197 -2.98 3.32 -10.66
CA LEU A 197 -2.05 2.78 -9.67
C LEU A 197 -0.58 3.04 -10.04
N LEU A 198 -0.22 2.92 -11.30
CA LEU A 198 1.11 3.27 -11.79
C LEU A 198 1.41 4.76 -11.56
N HIS A 199 0.46 5.63 -11.90
CA HIS A 199 0.60 7.08 -11.71
C HIS A 199 0.73 7.47 -10.22
N ARG A 200 -0.02 6.78 -9.33
CA ARG A 200 0.14 6.95 -7.87
C ARG A 200 1.51 6.48 -7.41
N ALA A 201 1.98 5.34 -7.90
CA ALA A 201 3.30 4.81 -7.56
C ALA A 201 4.43 5.76 -7.98
N ASP A 202 4.38 6.28 -9.21
CA ASP A 202 5.36 7.27 -9.69
C ASP A 202 5.30 8.58 -8.90
N TYR A 203 4.10 9.06 -8.57
CA TYR A 203 3.94 10.25 -7.72
C TYR A 203 4.61 10.08 -6.35
N TYR A 204 4.36 8.96 -5.66
CA TYR A 204 4.94 8.73 -4.34
C TYR A 204 6.44 8.47 -4.39
N ASP A 205 6.95 7.81 -5.44
CA ASP A 205 8.39 7.65 -5.63
C ASP A 205 9.09 8.99 -5.87
N GLN A 206 8.54 9.86 -6.73
CA GLN A 206 9.04 11.21 -6.93
C GLN A 206 9.00 12.04 -5.64
N LEU A 207 7.89 11.96 -4.89
CA LEU A 207 7.76 12.65 -3.62
C LEU A 207 8.77 12.13 -2.58
N ALA A 208 9.09 10.82 -2.59
CA ALA A 208 10.15 10.26 -1.75
C ALA A 208 11.53 10.80 -2.13
N GLN A 209 11.86 10.87 -3.43
CA GLN A 209 13.10 11.48 -3.89
C GLN A 209 13.25 12.92 -3.38
N LEU A 210 12.18 13.72 -3.43
CA LEU A 210 12.19 15.11 -2.97
C LEU A 210 12.26 15.24 -1.44
N THR A 211 11.71 14.29 -0.71
CA THR A 211 11.56 14.40 0.76
C THR A 211 12.63 13.66 1.56
N ILE A 212 13.10 12.52 1.07
CA ILE A 212 14.09 11.67 1.75
C ILE A 212 15.31 11.35 0.89
N ASN A 213 15.44 11.96 -0.30
CA ASN A 213 16.56 11.83 -1.26
C ASN A 213 16.84 10.39 -1.72
N ARG A 214 15.85 9.54 -1.78
CA ARG A 214 15.96 8.17 -2.27
C ARG A 214 14.60 7.57 -2.61
N SER A 215 14.59 6.52 -3.44
CA SER A 215 13.47 5.60 -3.56
C SER A 215 13.54 4.61 -2.37
N PRO A 216 12.51 4.52 -1.51
CA PRO A 216 12.47 3.49 -0.46
C PRO A 216 12.02 2.14 -1.04
N GLN A 217 12.05 1.10 -0.20
CA GLN A 217 11.30 -0.11 -0.48
C GLN A 217 9.81 0.18 -0.26
N HIS A 218 9.09 0.39 -1.36
CA HIS A 218 7.70 0.83 -1.30
C HIS A 218 6.75 -0.25 -0.80
N VAL A 219 5.68 0.15 -0.11
CA VAL A 219 4.52 -0.68 0.23
C VAL A 219 3.28 -0.06 -0.39
N LEU A 220 2.67 -0.79 -1.32
CA LEU A 220 1.41 -0.43 -1.98
C LEU A 220 0.23 -0.96 -1.16
N LEU A 221 -0.71 -0.07 -0.86
CA LEU A 221 -2.00 -0.43 -0.25
C LEU A 221 -2.98 -0.90 -1.31
N LEU A 222 -3.49 -2.11 -1.13
CA LEU A 222 -4.62 -2.70 -1.85
C LEU A 222 -5.61 -3.28 -0.83
N HIS A 223 -6.78 -3.70 -1.30
CA HIS A 223 -7.79 -4.40 -0.48
C HIS A 223 -8.08 -5.79 -1.04
N VAL A 224 -8.56 -6.69 -0.19
CA VAL A 224 -9.08 -7.99 -0.63
C VAL A 224 -10.45 -7.76 -1.27
N ASN A 225 -10.48 -7.53 -2.59
CA ASN A 225 -11.69 -7.13 -3.31
C ASN A 225 -11.79 -7.73 -4.73
N ALA A 226 -12.94 -7.51 -5.37
CA ALA A 226 -13.26 -8.14 -6.66
C ALA A 226 -12.40 -7.61 -7.82
N ILE A 227 -12.04 -6.32 -7.84
CA ILE A 227 -11.22 -5.78 -8.92
C ILE A 227 -9.79 -6.35 -8.87
N ASN A 228 -9.24 -6.55 -7.67
CA ASN A 228 -7.94 -7.20 -7.50
C ASN A 228 -8.01 -8.68 -7.88
N ALA A 229 -9.08 -9.38 -7.56
CA ALA A 229 -9.28 -10.74 -8.06
C ALA A 229 -9.31 -10.81 -9.60
N ALA A 230 -9.93 -9.82 -10.25
CA ALA A 230 -10.05 -9.79 -11.70
C ALA A 230 -8.77 -9.34 -12.42
N PHE A 231 -8.05 -8.33 -11.90
CA PHE A 231 -7.03 -7.60 -12.66
C PHE A 231 -5.64 -7.61 -12.03
N LEU A 232 -5.41 -8.25 -10.88
CA LEU A 232 -4.11 -8.24 -10.20
C LEU A 232 -2.98 -8.75 -11.11
N LYS A 233 -3.20 -9.81 -11.89
CA LYS A 233 -2.20 -10.32 -12.82
C LYS A 233 -1.73 -9.26 -13.83
N ASP A 234 -2.69 -8.55 -14.43
CA ASP A 234 -2.39 -7.51 -15.42
C ASP A 234 -1.69 -6.32 -14.75
N LEU A 235 -2.13 -5.95 -13.53
CA LEU A 235 -1.49 -4.91 -12.71
C LEU A 235 -0.02 -5.26 -12.42
N LEU A 236 0.26 -6.47 -11.96
CA LEU A 236 1.63 -6.90 -11.66
C LEU A 236 2.52 -6.86 -12.90
N THR A 237 2.00 -7.33 -14.04
CA THR A 237 2.72 -7.26 -15.32
C THR A 237 3.02 -5.81 -15.71
N ALA A 238 2.06 -4.90 -15.55
CA ALA A 238 2.25 -3.49 -15.86
C ALA A 238 3.31 -2.83 -14.96
N PHE A 239 3.32 -3.11 -13.67
CA PHE A 239 4.38 -2.62 -12.76
C PHE A 239 5.76 -3.10 -13.18
N GLN A 240 5.92 -4.39 -13.53
CA GLN A 240 7.20 -4.94 -14.01
C GLN A 240 7.65 -4.26 -15.31
N GLN A 241 6.75 -4.04 -16.26
CA GLN A 241 7.04 -3.32 -17.51
C GLN A 241 7.44 -1.87 -17.29
N HIS A 242 6.98 -1.24 -16.19
CA HIS A 242 7.37 0.12 -15.78
C HIS A 242 8.62 0.14 -14.87
N GLY A 243 9.37 -0.95 -14.81
CA GLY A 243 10.66 -1.02 -14.12
C GLY A 243 10.56 -1.21 -12.59
N TRP A 244 9.39 -1.60 -12.07
CA TRP A 244 9.23 -1.96 -10.66
C TRP A 244 9.61 -3.42 -10.42
N THR A 245 10.35 -3.68 -9.35
CA THR A 245 10.67 -5.03 -8.89
C THR A 245 9.84 -5.36 -7.66
N PHE A 246 9.14 -6.49 -7.69
CA PHE A 246 8.39 -6.96 -6.52
C PHE A 246 9.33 -7.60 -5.50
N ILE A 247 9.17 -7.19 -4.24
CA ILE A 247 9.86 -7.75 -3.07
C ILE A 247 8.85 -8.24 -2.06
N SER A 248 9.29 -9.00 -1.06
CA SER A 248 8.38 -9.43 0.01
C SER A 248 7.97 -8.26 0.91
N ALA A 249 6.74 -8.32 1.46
CA ALA A 249 6.30 -7.34 2.44
C ALA A 249 7.16 -7.37 3.73
N ALA A 250 7.72 -8.54 4.07
CA ALA A 250 8.63 -8.67 5.19
C ALA A 250 9.90 -7.84 5.00
N ASP A 251 10.48 -7.86 3.78
CA ASP A 251 11.67 -7.09 3.44
C ASP A 251 11.35 -5.60 3.34
N ALA A 252 10.29 -5.24 2.61
CA ALA A 252 9.91 -3.84 2.42
C ALA A 252 9.67 -3.12 3.75
N LEU A 253 9.00 -3.75 4.69
CA LEU A 253 8.74 -3.17 6.02
C LEU A 253 9.98 -3.07 6.92
N GLN A 254 11.17 -3.51 6.47
CA GLN A 254 12.45 -3.23 7.15
C GLN A 254 13.01 -1.86 6.75
N ASP A 255 12.52 -1.24 5.68
CA ASP A 255 13.01 0.08 5.28
C ASP A 255 12.83 1.09 6.43
N PRO A 256 13.88 1.90 6.75
CA PRO A 256 13.81 2.91 7.81
C PRO A 256 12.66 3.92 7.65
N LEU A 257 12.10 4.06 6.46
CA LEU A 257 10.91 4.89 6.20
C LEU A 257 9.77 4.52 7.17
N TYR A 258 9.52 3.23 7.39
CA TYR A 258 8.37 2.76 8.20
C TYR A 258 8.58 2.87 9.71
N SER A 259 9.74 3.32 10.16
CA SER A 259 9.96 3.74 11.55
C SER A 259 9.64 5.23 11.80
N GLN A 260 9.37 6.01 10.74
CA GLN A 260 8.95 7.40 10.85
C GLN A 260 7.53 7.51 11.42
N ARG A 261 7.31 8.57 12.22
CA ARG A 261 6.00 8.89 12.80
C ARG A 261 5.41 10.11 12.13
N SER A 262 4.11 10.11 11.87
CA SER A 262 3.42 11.32 11.45
C SER A 262 3.54 12.41 12.52
N GLN A 263 4.04 13.56 12.11
CA GLN A 263 4.12 14.76 12.98
C GLN A 263 2.91 15.68 12.76
N ASN A 264 2.12 15.45 11.72
CA ASN A 264 0.95 16.25 11.41
C ASN A 264 -0.21 15.92 12.35
N ILE A 265 -1.15 16.84 12.47
CA ILE A 265 -2.46 16.63 13.08
C ILE A 265 -3.51 17.19 12.12
N PRO A 266 -4.52 16.41 11.72
CA PRO A 266 -4.72 14.99 11.99
C PRO A 266 -3.55 14.14 11.49
N ALA A 267 -3.19 13.09 12.25
CA ALA A 267 -2.09 12.19 11.95
C ALA A 267 -2.52 11.05 11.02
N GLY A 268 -1.56 10.55 10.23
CA GLY A 268 -1.76 9.40 9.36
C GLY A 268 -1.39 9.69 7.90
N GLU A 269 -2.08 9.03 7.00
CA GLU A 269 -1.86 8.99 5.55
C GLU A 269 -0.62 8.15 5.16
N SER A 270 -0.27 8.15 3.86
CA SER A 270 1.02 7.62 3.42
C SER A 270 2.17 8.25 4.19
N VAL A 271 3.14 7.43 4.62
CA VAL A 271 4.32 7.92 5.36
C VAL A 271 5.05 9.01 4.58
N ILE A 272 5.20 8.84 3.25
CA ILE A 272 5.85 9.82 2.38
C ILE A 272 5.06 11.13 2.31
N TRP A 273 3.74 11.04 2.17
CA TRP A 273 2.86 12.21 2.17
C TRP A 273 2.94 12.97 3.49
N SER A 274 2.92 12.24 4.59
CA SER A 274 3.05 12.82 5.95
C SER A 274 4.39 13.53 6.15
N ILE A 275 5.50 12.96 5.68
CA ILE A 275 6.83 13.60 5.71
C ILE A 275 6.84 14.87 4.86
N ALA A 276 6.30 14.81 3.63
CA ALA A 276 6.25 15.96 2.74
C ALA A 276 5.47 17.12 3.38
N LYS A 277 4.30 16.83 3.95
CA LYS A 277 3.50 17.82 4.65
C LYS A 277 4.23 18.43 5.85
N THR A 278 4.91 17.62 6.65
CA THR A 278 5.74 18.11 7.78
C THR A 278 6.88 19.01 7.30
N LYS A 279 7.44 18.77 6.13
CA LYS A 279 8.51 19.59 5.52
C LYS A 279 7.99 20.86 4.82
N GLY A 280 6.67 21.12 4.86
CA GLY A 280 6.07 22.31 4.27
C GLY A 280 5.90 22.24 2.75
N PHE A 281 5.82 21.04 2.16
CA PHE A 281 5.48 20.90 0.75
C PHE A 281 4.03 21.30 0.54
N ASP A 282 3.83 22.25 -0.38
CA ASP A 282 2.51 22.68 -0.84
C ASP A 282 2.06 21.86 -2.06
N ASN A 283 0.80 21.97 -2.41
CA ASN A 283 0.21 21.32 -3.60
C ASN A 283 0.37 19.78 -3.62
N LEU A 284 0.38 19.16 -2.45
CA LEU A 284 0.34 17.71 -2.36
C LEU A 284 -0.98 17.19 -2.94
N ARG A 285 -0.91 16.06 -3.67
CA ARG A 285 -2.13 15.37 -4.08
C ARG A 285 -2.93 14.97 -2.84
N TYR A 286 -4.25 15.02 -2.98
CA TYR A 286 -5.13 14.51 -1.94
C TYR A 286 -4.82 13.04 -1.62
N PRO A 287 -5.01 12.63 -0.35
CA PRO A 287 -5.12 11.23 0.01
C PRO A 287 -6.18 10.51 -0.84
N ALA A 288 -6.11 9.18 -0.92
CA ALA A 288 -6.95 8.40 -1.82
C ALA A 288 -8.46 8.58 -1.58
N GLU A 289 -8.88 8.93 -0.36
CA GLU A 289 -10.31 9.13 -0.03
C GLU A 289 -10.95 10.37 -0.66
N ASP A 290 -10.18 11.30 -1.18
CA ASP A 290 -10.71 12.59 -1.67
C ASP A 290 -11.05 12.59 -3.18
N ALA A 291 -10.86 11.47 -3.84
CA ALA A 291 -11.36 11.06 -5.16
C ALA A 291 -11.30 11.96 -6.41
N PRO A 292 -10.76 13.18 -6.46
CA PRO A 292 -10.83 13.98 -7.70
C PRO A 292 -10.02 13.36 -8.85
N TYR A 293 -8.90 12.71 -8.56
CA TYR A 293 -8.01 12.10 -9.56
C TYR A 293 -8.59 10.84 -10.19
N GLU A 294 -9.36 10.08 -9.44
CA GLU A 294 -10.04 8.87 -9.89
C GLU A 294 -11.12 9.20 -10.92
N ILE A 295 -11.91 10.24 -10.64
CA ILE A 295 -12.98 10.71 -11.55
C ILE A 295 -12.38 11.19 -12.87
N ASP A 296 -11.33 11.99 -12.83
CA ASP A 296 -10.67 12.49 -14.04
C ASP A 296 -10.01 11.37 -14.84
N ASN A 297 -9.39 10.41 -14.17
CA ASN A 297 -8.83 9.23 -14.82
C ASN A 297 -9.91 8.36 -15.47
N LEU A 298 -11.08 8.15 -14.84
CA LEU A 298 -12.20 7.45 -15.47
C LEU A 298 -12.67 8.16 -16.74
N LYS A 299 -12.84 9.50 -16.70
CA LYS A 299 -13.24 10.29 -17.87
C LYS A 299 -12.25 10.15 -19.04
N GLN A 300 -10.94 10.15 -18.75
CA GLN A 300 -9.89 9.96 -19.77
C GLN A 300 -10.00 8.60 -20.47
N HIS A 301 -10.58 7.60 -19.80
CA HIS A 301 -10.82 6.27 -20.34
C HIS A 301 -12.26 6.07 -20.86
N GLY A 302 -13.03 7.18 -21.06
CA GLY A 302 -14.40 7.12 -21.56
C GLY A 302 -15.43 6.56 -20.55
N LEU A 303 -15.10 6.58 -19.27
CA LEU A 303 -15.96 6.10 -18.18
C LEU A 303 -16.51 7.27 -17.37
N GLN A 304 -17.75 7.10 -16.82
CA GLN A 304 -18.44 8.10 -16.00
C GLN A 304 -18.78 7.54 -14.62
#